data_f8d4ed3e3d8e2c2616f8c68150bd07e0
#
_entry.id   f8d4ed3e3d8e2c2616f8c68150bd07e0
#
_cell.length_a   1.000
_cell.length_b   1.000
_cell.length_c   1.000
_cell.angle_alpha   90.00
_cell.angle_beta   90.00
_cell.angle_gamma   90.00
#
_symmetry.space_group_name_H-M   'P 1'
#
loop_
_entity.id
_entity.type
_entity.pdbx_description
1 polymer ?
#
loop_
_entity_poly.entity_id
_entity_poly.type
_entity_poly.pdbx_seq_one_letter_code
_entity_poly.pdbx_strand_id
1 'polypeptide(L)'
;NNRGNSYYFRADYPNALEFFRKSLLLARSYPDMIFEEHLTEMNLGETFLLMNQVDSAAYYLNLCSDFFRSIENQTALYYLDTQLIELALKQNNLPLARKRMSEAIQPDYVEPNMQHIRNRYLQHYFEEVGDFKQAYYYQMENQRIDDSTRNERIKMRTAEIDLKYSQDTTLMKQKIFIQQKENEVLALNQTLYLWMFACICILGLAVFVYTYNKRQRFLLQMRSQNMIATLRMENIRNRVSPHFIFNILNREMGNYTDEQVGNMRGLVKLMRRNLELTEQLCVTM
;
A
#
# COMPACT_ATOMS: atom_id res chain seq x y z
N ASN A 1 -13.93 7.41 3.56
CA ASN A 1 -12.91 6.38 3.84
C ASN A 1 -11.47 6.92 3.80
N ASN A 2 -11.03 7.67 2.77
CA ASN A 2 -9.63 8.09 2.61
C ASN A 2 -9.03 8.84 3.80
N ARG A 3 -9.81 9.75 4.45
CA ARG A 3 -9.36 10.43 5.67
C ARG A 3 -9.22 9.47 6.85
N GLY A 4 -10.18 8.56 7.04
CA GLY A 4 -10.10 7.52 8.06
C GLY A 4 -8.84 6.67 7.88
N ASN A 5 -8.57 6.22 6.65
CA ASN A 5 -7.35 5.48 6.32
C ASN A 5 -6.07 6.26 6.63
N SER A 6 -6.05 7.59 6.38
CA SER A 6 -4.88 8.42 6.70
C SER A 6 -4.57 8.45 8.20
N TYR A 7 -5.58 8.52 9.07
CA TYR A 7 -5.41 8.43 10.51
C TYR A 7 -5.07 7.01 10.97
N TYR A 8 -5.73 6.01 10.38
CA TYR A 8 -5.45 4.60 10.64
C TYR A 8 -3.97 4.24 10.43
N PHE A 9 -3.37 4.67 9.30
CA PHE A 9 -1.96 4.41 9.00
C PHE A 9 -0.97 5.19 9.89
N ARG A 10 -1.45 6.19 10.62
CA ARG A 10 -0.68 6.92 11.65
C ARG A 10 -0.89 6.34 13.05
N ALA A 11 -1.62 5.24 13.16
CA ALA A 11 -2.06 4.64 14.42
C ALA A 11 -2.92 5.58 15.30
N ASP A 12 -3.50 6.63 14.70
CA ASP A 12 -4.48 7.51 15.34
C ASP A 12 -5.89 6.92 15.19
N TYR A 13 -6.13 5.84 15.90
CA TYR A 13 -7.36 5.07 15.79
C TYR A 13 -8.63 5.83 16.22
N PRO A 14 -8.61 6.66 17.26
CA PRO A 14 -9.78 7.47 17.63
C PRO A 14 -10.27 8.36 16.49
N ASN A 15 -9.35 9.08 15.85
CA ASN A 15 -9.68 9.90 14.69
C ASN A 15 -10.07 9.05 13.47
N ALA A 16 -9.43 7.91 13.25
CA ALA A 16 -9.80 6.98 12.19
C ALA A 16 -11.26 6.51 12.35
N LEU A 17 -11.68 6.10 13.56
CA LEU A 17 -13.05 5.69 13.87
C LEU A 17 -14.05 6.81 13.61
N GLU A 18 -13.75 8.05 13.98
CA GLU A 18 -14.63 9.20 13.72
C GLU A 18 -14.90 9.37 12.23
N PHE A 19 -13.84 9.35 11.42
CA PHE A 19 -13.98 9.49 9.97
C PHE A 19 -14.61 8.28 9.30
N PHE A 20 -14.36 7.07 9.77
CA PHE A 20 -15.05 5.88 9.28
C PHE A 20 -16.55 5.90 9.62
N ARG A 21 -16.93 6.32 10.82
CA ARG A 21 -18.35 6.49 11.18
C ARG A 21 -19.05 7.51 10.30
N LYS A 22 -18.40 8.66 10.03
CA LYS A 22 -18.92 9.66 9.09
C LYS A 22 -19.07 9.08 7.67
N SER A 23 -18.09 8.30 7.23
CA SER A 23 -18.14 7.62 5.94
C SER A 23 -19.27 6.59 5.87
N LEU A 24 -19.49 5.83 6.94
CA LEU A 24 -20.56 4.84 7.04
C LEU A 24 -21.94 5.50 6.97
N LEU A 25 -22.14 6.59 7.71
CA LEU A 25 -23.40 7.34 7.67
C LEU A 25 -23.68 7.87 6.27
N LEU A 26 -22.65 8.37 5.59
CA LEU A 26 -22.79 8.84 4.21
C LEU A 26 -23.11 7.68 3.26
N ALA A 27 -22.39 6.57 3.33
CA ALA A 27 -22.62 5.43 2.45
C ALA A 27 -24.06 4.89 2.60
N ARG A 28 -24.57 4.80 3.82
CA ARG A 28 -25.95 4.37 4.12
C ARG A 28 -27.03 5.31 3.57
N SER A 29 -26.68 6.56 3.26
CA SER A 29 -27.62 7.53 2.68
C SER A 29 -27.79 7.35 1.17
N TYR A 30 -26.98 6.52 0.52
CA TYR A 30 -26.98 6.31 -0.92
C TYR A 30 -27.05 4.82 -1.27
N PRO A 31 -28.14 4.33 -1.89
CA PRO A 31 -28.32 2.89 -2.18
C PRO A 31 -27.28 2.29 -3.12
N ASP A 32 -26.62 3.10 -3.93
CA ASP A 32 -25.55 2.72 -4.85
C ASP A 32 -24.17 2.58 -4.17
N MET A 33 -24.04 2.97 -2.90
CA MET A 33 -22.81 2.90 -2.11
C MET A 33 -22.76 1.68 -1.18
N ILE A 34 -23.44 0.60 -1.50
CA ILE A 34 -23.50 -0.61 -0.65
C ILE A 34 -22.13 -1.25 -0.45
N PHE A 35 -21.27 -1.19 -1.46
CA PHE A 35 -19.90 -1.68 -1.36
C PHE A 35 -19.08 -0.85 -0.37
N GLU A 36 -19.16 0.48 -0.47
CA GLU A 36 -18.48 1.43 0.42
C GLU A 36 -19.01 1.34 1.85
N GLU A 37 -20.29 1.04 2.04
CA GLU A 37 -20.89 0.78 3.34
C GLU A 37 -20.18 -0.39 4.02
N HIS A 38 -20.19 -1.57 3.39
CA HIS A 38 -19.60 -2.76 3.97
C HIS A 38 -18.07 -2.69 4.06
N LEU A 39 -17.41 -2.01 3.11
CA LEU A 39 -15.99 -1.69 3.20
C LEU A 39 -15.68 -0.83 4.43
N THR A 40 -16.54 0.13 4.74
CA THR A 40 -16.37 1.00 5.90
C THR A 40 -16.63 0.26 7.21
N GLU A 41 -17.60 -0.64 7.23
CA GLU A 41 -17.86 -1.53 8.37
C GLU A 41 -16.64 -2.40 8.68
N MET A 42 -15.98 -2.92 7.66
CA MET A 42 -14.73 -3.65 7.81
C MET A 42 -13.61 -2.81 8.39
N ASN A 43 -13.44 -1.58 7.88
CA ASN A 43 -12.45 -0.65 8.41
C ASN A 43 -12.70 -0.35 9.90
N LEU A 44 -13.96 -0.21 10.29
CA LEU A 44 -14.35 -0.06 11.69
C LEU A 44 -14.00 -1.29 12.50
N GLY A 45 -14.37 -2.48 12.01
CA GLY A 45 -14.07 -3.74 12.66
C GLY A 45 -12.59 -3.93 12.94
N GLU A 46 -11.75 -3.69 11.93
CA GLU A 46 -10.29 -3.76 12.06
C GLU A 46 -9.74 -2.72 13.04
N THR A 47 -10.21 -1.46 12.93
CA THR A 47 -9.75 -0.40 13.83
C THR A 47 -10.09 -0.75 15.28
N PHE A 48 -11.27 -1.31 15.56
CA PHE A 48 -11.64 -1.79 16.87
C PHE A 48 -10.77 -2.97 17.34
N LEU A 49 -10.39 -3.88 16.45
CA LEU A 49 -9.44 -4.95 16.77
C LEU A 49 -8.09 -4.39 17.24
N LEU A 50 -7.57 -3.37 16.53
CA LEU A 50 -6.31 -2.72 16.89
C LEU A 50 -6.38 -2.01 18.24
N MET A 51 -7.57 -1.49 18.59
CA MET A 51 -7.84 -0.89 19.90
C MET A 51 -8.17 -1.91 20.98
N ASN A 52 -8.12 -3.21 20.68
CA ASN A 52 -8.51 -4.30 21.58
C ASN A 52 -9.97 -4.24 22.05
N GLN A 53 -10.84 -3.61 21.26
CA GLN A 53 -12.29 -3.54 21.51
C GLN A 53 -12.99 -4.69 20.78
N VAL A 54 -12.84 -5.89 21.33
CA VAL A 54 -13.17 -7.17 20.69
C VAL A 54 -14.65 -7.28 20.30
N ASP A 55 -15.56 -6.83 21.17
CA ASP A 55 -17.00 -6.91 20.93
C ASP A 55 -17.44 -6.00 19.77
N SER A 56 -16.92 -4.77 19.75
CA SER A 56 -17.19 -3.83 18.66
C SER A 56 -16.61 -4.34 17.34
N ALA A 57 -15.42 -4.90 17.38
CA ALA A 57 -14.80 -5.51 16.22
C ALA A 57 -15.63 -6.67 15.68
N ALA A 58 -16.06 -7.59 16.55
CA ALA A 58 -16.92 -8.70 16.20
C ALA A 58 -18.22 -8.25 15.55
N TYR A 59 -18.85 -7.21 16.11
CA TYR A 59 -20.08 -6.64 15.56
C TYR A 59 -19.90 -6.19 14.12
N TYR A 60 -18.93 -5.31 13.86
CA TYR A 60 -18.73 -4.75 12.53
C TYR A 60 -18.23 -5.77 11.51
N LEU A 61 -17.33 -6.67 11.92
CA LEU A 61 -16.82 -7.72 11.05
C LEU A 61 -17.89 -8.74 10.65
N ASN A 62 -18.84 -9.04 11.55
CA ASN A 62 -19.97 -9.90 11.22
C ASN A 62 -20.98 -9.18 10.31
N LEU A 63 -21.21 -7.88 10.54
CA LEU A 63 -22.18 -7.09 9.78
C LEU A 63 -21.88 -7.07 8.27
N CYS A 64 -20.62 -6.92 7.90
CA CYS A 64 -20.17 -6.88 6.50
C CYS A 64 -19.91 -8.27 5.89
N SER A 65 -19.87 -9.31 6.72
CA SER A 65 -19.50 -10.65 6.31
C SER A 65 -20.41 -11.23 5.23
N ASP A 66 -21.75 -11.14 5.37
CA ASP A 66 -22.68 -11.74 4.42
C ASP A 66 -22.65 -11.07 3.05
N PHE A 67 -22.42 -9.76 3.00
CA PHE A 67 -22.30 -9.05 1.74
C PHE A 67 -21.07 -9.51 0.94
N PHE A 68 -19.89 -9.51 1.57
CA PHE A 68 -18.68 -9.87 0.84
C PHE A 68 -18.64 -11.34 0.41
N ARG A 69 -19.36 -12.20 1.10
CA ARG A 69 -19.59 -13.60 0.68
C ARG A 69 -20.47 -13.67 -0.56
N SER A 70 -21.53 -12.88 -0.59
CA SER A 70 -22.49 -12.90 -1.68
C SER A 70 -21.90 -12.44 -3.02
N ILE A 71 -20.89 -11.56 -2.98
CA ILE A 71 -20.21 -11.04 -4.18
C ILE A 71 -18.94 -11.83 -4.55
N GLU A 72 -18.60 -12.88 -3.79
CA GLU A 72 -17.46 -13.79 -4.02
C GLU A 72 -16.11 -13.10 -4.31
N ASN A 73 -15.88 -11.91 -3.76
CA ASN A 73 -14.66 -11.18 -3.99
C ASN A 73 -13.49 -11.79 -3.21
N GLN A 74 -12.62 -12.48 -3.94
CA GLN A 74 -11.49 -13.25 -3.40
C GLN A 74 -10.55 -12.41 -2.52
N THR A 75 -10.26 -11.19 -2.97
CA THR A 75 -9.36 -10.28 -2.24
C THR A 75 -9.97 -9.82 -0.93
N ALA A 76 -11.25 -9.45 -0.97
CA ALA A 76 -11.97 -9.04 0.22
C ALA A 76 -12.20 -10.20 1.21
N LEU A 77 -12.50 -11.39 0.69
CA LEU A 77 -12.65 -12.60 1.51
C LEU A 77 -11.34 -12.96 2.21
N TYR A 78 -10.23 -12.92 1.49
CA TYR A 78 -8.92 -13.15 2.09
C TYR A 78 -8.65 -12.19 3.26
N TYR A 79 -8.99 -10.92 3.08
CA TYR A 79 -8.77 -9.90 4.11
C TYR A 79 -9.69 -10.08 5.31
N LEU A 80 -10.96 -10.33 5.07
CA LEU A 80 -11.95 -10.60 6.10
C LEU A 80 -11.59 -11.83 6.95
N ASP A 81 -11.22 -12.96 6.31
CA ASP A 81 -10.81 -14.18 7.02
C ASP A 81 -9.59 -13.91 7.91
N THR A 82 -8.66 -13.10 7.44
CA THR A 82 -7.47 -12.71 8.23
C THR A 82 -7.87 -11.95 9.50
N GLN A 83 -8.84 -10.99 9.43
CA GLN A 83 -9.31 -10.24 10.60
C GLN A 83 -10.09 -11.14 11.57
N LEU A 84 -10.83 -12.11 11.05
CA LEU A 84 -11.59 -13.02 11.90
C LEU A 84 -10.71 -14.03 12.63
N ILE A 85 -9.55 -14.37 12.08
CA ILE A 85 -8.52 -15.14 12.80
C ILE A 85 -8.01 -14.33 13.99
N GLU A 86 -7.63 -13.06 13.77
CA GLU A 86 -7.17 -12.18 14.84
C GLU A 86 -8.26 -11.96 15.90
N LEU A 87 -9.51 -11.78 15.48
CA LEU A 87 -10.63 -11.64 16.38
C LEU A 87 -10.73 -12.83 17.33
N ALA A 88 -10.59 -14.05 16.80
CA ALA A 88 -10.66 -15.25 17.62
C ALA A 88 -9.49 -15.38 18.61
N LEU A 89 -8.30 -14.94 18.19
CA LEU A 89 -7.14 -14.92 19.07
C LEU A 89 -7.32 -13.92 20.20
N LYS A 90 -7.82 -12.73 19.91
CA LYS A 90 -8.14 -11.73 20.93
C LYS A 90 -9.26 -12.16 21.87
N GLN A 91 -10.12 -13.07 21.42
CA GLN A 91 -11.13 -13.72 22.26
C GLN A 91 -10.55 -14.89 23.08
N ASN A 92 -9.24 -15.16 23.01
CA ASN A 92 -8.59 -16.34 23.59
C ASN A 92 -9.25 -17.67 23.18
N ASN A 93 -9.85 -17.70 21.98
CA ASN A 93 -10.54 -18.87 21.45
C ASN A 93 -9.69 -19.57 20.37
N LEU A 94 -8.66 -20.28 20.82
CA LEU A 94 -7.75 -21.02 19.95
C LEU A 94 -8.47 -22.07 19.07
N PRO A 95 -9.47 -22.84 19.57
CA PRO A 95 -10.24 -23.74 18.71
C PRO A 95 -10.95 -23.02 17.56
N LEU A 96 -11.52 -21.86 17.83
CA LEU A 96 -12.18 -21.04 16.82
C LEU A 96 -11.14 -20.43 15.84
N ALA A 97 -10.00 -19.97 16.35
CA ALA A 97 -8.91 -19.50 15.50
C ALA A 97 -8.46 -20.58 14.53
N ARG A 98 -8.23 -21.80 15.03
CA ARG A 98 -7.88 -22.97 14.23
C ARG A 98 -8.91 -23.27 13.14
N LYS A 99 -10.18 -23.25 13.50
CA LYS A 99 -11.27 -23.45 12.56
C LYS A 99 -11.24 -22.39 11.45
N ARG A 100 -11.15 -21.09 11.80
CA ARG A 100 -11.07 -19.99 10.86
C ARG A 100 -9.86 -20.13 9.92
N MET A 101 -8.71 -20.57 10.45
CA MET A 101 -7.52 -20.84 9.64
C MET A 101 -7.76 -21.94 8.60
N SER A 102 -8.44 -23.02 8.97
CA SER A 102 -8.69 -24.16 8.07
C SER A 102 -9.72 -23.85 6.98
N GLU A 103 -10.61 -22.90 7.23
CA GLU A 103 -11.67 -22.49 6.31
C GLU A 103 -11.28 -21.29 5.44
N ALA A 104 -10.18 -20.63 5.77
CA ALA A 104 -9.75 -19.40 5.12
C ALA A 104 -9.42 -19.59 3.64
N ILE A 105 -9.94 -18.69 2.81
CA ILE A 105 -9.70 -18.69 1.38
C ILE A 105 -8.21 -18.47 1.03
N GLN A 106 -7.75 -19.17 0.01
CA GLN A 106 -6.39 -19.09 -0.53
C GLN A 106 -6.47 -18.73 -2.02
N PRO A 107 -6.49 -17.45 -2.39
CA PRO A 107 -6.43 -17.02 -3.78
C PRO A 107 -5.09 -17.40 -4.42
N ASP A 108 -5.07 -17.58 -5.75
CA ASP A 108 -3.85 -17.87 -6.51
C ASP A 108 -2.78 -16.77 -6.37
N TYR A 109 -3.23 -15.54 -6.23
CA TYR A 109 -2.37 -14.39 -5.96
C TYR A 109 -2.87 -13.59 -4.76
N VAL A 110 -1.94 -13.30 -3.87
CA VAL A 110 -2.16 -12.42 -2.71
C VAL A 110 -1.05 -11.39 -2.65
N GLU A 111 -1.41 -10.14 -2.45
CA GLU A 111 -0.47 -9.04 -2.23
C GLU A 111 0.51 -9.38 -1.08
N PRO A 112 1.83 -9.14 -1.24
CA PRO A 112 2.83 -9.46 -0.20
C PRO A 112 2.51 -8.85 1.17
N ASN A 113 1.98 -7.63 1.18
CA ASN A 113 1.58 -6.96 2.42
C ASN A 113 0.44 -7.69 3.14
N MET A 114 -0.51 -8.25 2.40
CA MET A 114 -1.61 -9.04 2.97
C MET A 114 -1.14 -10.39 3.49
N GLN A 115 -0.22 -11.04 2.75
CA GLN A 115 0.41 -12.27 3.21
C GLN A 115 1.16 -12.04 4.52
N HIS A 116 1.89 -10.93 4.61
CA HIS A 116 2.66 -10.57 5.79
C HIS A 116 1.76 -10.37 7.03
N ILE A 117 0.58 -9.74 6.89
CA ILE A 117 -0.38 -9.62 8.00
C ILE A 117 -0.89 -10.99 8.43
N ARG A 118 -1.30 -11.82 7.48
CA ARG A 118 -1.80 -13.17 7.78
C ARG A 118 -0.72 -14.02 8.45
N ASN A 119 0.51 -14.03 7.93
CA ASN A 119 1.63 -14.77 8.50
C ASN A 119 1.89 -14.36 9.96
N ARG A 120 1.76 -13.09 10.29
CA ARG A 120 1.94 -12.60 11.65
C ARG A 120 0.88 -13.14 12.61
N TYR A 121 -0.38 -13.24 12.18
CA TYR A 121 -1.44 -13.81 13.00
C TYR A 121 -1.31 -15.32 13.13
N LEU A 122 -0.86 -16.00 12.06
CA LEU A 122 -0.53 -17.42 12.13
C LEU A 122 0.66 -17.67 13.04
N GLN A 123 1.70 -16.86 12.96
CA GLN A 123 2.83 -16.94 13.91
C GLN A 123 2.34 -16.85 15.35
N HIS A 124 1.54 -15.81 15.68
CA HIS A 124 1.02 -15.63 17.02
C HIS A 124 0.13 -16.81 17.47
N TYR A 125 -0.72 -17.33 16.58
CA TYR A 125 -1.50 -18.53 16.86
C TYR A 125 -0.61 -19.72 17.24
N PHE A 126 0.44 -19.98 16.46
CA PHE A 126 1.33 -21.10 16.69
C PHE A 126 2.22 -20.91 17.94
N GLU A 127 2.55 -19.68 18.30
CA GLU A 127 3.18 -19.35 19.58
C GLU A 127 2.26 -19.70 20.75
N GLU A 128 0.98 -19.33 20.69
CA GLU A 128 -0.01 -19.61 21.74
C GLU A 128 -0.32 -21.10 21.90
N VAL A 129 -0.27 -21.88 20.82
CA VAL A 129 -0.45 -23.35 20.91
C VAL A 129 0.84 -24.11 21.21
N GLY A 130 1.99 -23.41 21.29
CA GLY A 130 3.30 -24.01 21.60
C GLY A 130 3.97 -24.70 20.41
N ASP A 131 3.46 -24.54 19.19
CA ASP A 131 4.10 -25.05 17.98
C ASP A 131 5.12 -24.02 17.43
N PHE A 132 6.21 -23.90 18.13
CA PHE A 132 7.28 -22.95 17.78
C PHE A 132 7.91 -23.22 16.41
N LYS A 133 7.81 -24.44 15.89
CA LYS A 133 8.29 -24.76 14.54
C LYS A 133 7.47 -24.05 13.47
N GLN A 134 6.15 -24.10 13.58
CA GLN A 134 5.27 -23.38 12.68
C GLN A 134 5.34 -21.87 12.88
N ALA A 135 5.43 -21.40 14.12
CA ALA A 135 5.62 -19.99 14.40
C ALA A 135 6.89 -19.44 13.73
N TYR A 136 8.01 -20.16 13.86
CA TYR A 136 9.26 -19.80 13.19
C TYR A 136 9.14 -19.81 11.65
N TYR A 137 8.43 -20.78 11.09
CA TYR A 137 8.17 -20.82 9.63
C TYR A 137 7.48 -19.54 9.15
N TYR A 138 6.41 -19.07 9.80
CA TYR A 138 5.71 -17.86 9.42
C TYR A 138 6.54 -16.58 9.65
N GLN A 139 7.34 -16.57 10.70
CA GLN A 139 8.31 -15.50 10.92
C GLN A 139 9.33 -15.40 9.77
N MET A 140 9.89 -16.53 9.34
CA MET A 140 10.84 -16.58 8.22
C MET A 140 10.18 -16.19 6.89
N GLU A 141 8.94 -16.62 6.62
CA GLU A 141 8.20 -16.20 5.44
C GLU A 141 7.96 -14.68 5.45
N ASN A 142 7.66 -14.09 6.59
CA ASN A 142 7.54 -12.63 6.71
C ASN A 142 8.88 -11.93 6.43
N GLN A 143 9.97 -12.46 6.96
CA GLN A 143 11.30 -11.92 6.68
C GLN A 143 11.63 -11.99 5.19
N ARG A 144 11.28 -13.09 4.50
CA ARG A 144 11.44 -13.19 3.03
C ARG A 144 10.63 -12.16 2.26
N ILE A 145 9.38 -11.92 2.68
CA ILE A 145 8.52 -10.89 2.07
C ILE A 145 9.14 -9.50 2.27
N ASP A 146 9.62 -9.19 3.47
CA ASP A 146 10.27 -7.93 3.80
C ASP A 146 11.57 -7.74 3.01
N ASP A 147 12.40 -8.77 2.92
CA ASP A 147 13.65 -8.74 2.16
C ASP A 147 13.39 -8.56 0.66
N SER A 148 12.38 -9.24 0.11
CA SER A 148 11.95 -9.09 -1.29
C SER A 148 11.47 -7.66 -1.57
N THR A 149 10.58 -7.15 -0.75
CA THR A 149 10.05 -5.77 -0.88
C THR A 149 11.15 -4.73 -0.71
N ARG A 150 12.08 -4.96 0.22
CA ARG A 150 13.26 -4.12 0.43
C ARG A 150 14.19 -4.12 -0.78
N ASN A 151 14.47 -5.30 -1.34
CA ASN A 151 15.32 -5.45 -2.51
C ASN A 151 14.71 -4.78 -3.75
N GLU A 152 13.40 -4.90 -3.96
CA GLU A 152 12.71 -4.18 -5.03
C GLU A 152 12.80 -2.66 -4.86
N ARG A 153 12.64 -2.14 -3.64
CA ARG A 153 12.82 -0.71 -3.35
C ARG A 153 14.27 -0.25 -3.58
N ILE A 154 15.25 -1.07 -3.20
CA ILE A 154 16.66 -0.78 -3.44
C ILE A 154 16.92 -0.72 -4.95
N LYS A 155 16.42 -1.72 -5.73
CA LYS A 155 16.54 -1.72 -7.19
C LYS A 155 15.91 -0.49 -7.82
N MET A 156 14.69 -0.12 -7.42
CA MET A 156 14.02 1.09 -7.92
C MET A 156 14.80 2.36 -7.58
N ARG A 157 15.30 2.49 -6.35
CA ARG A 157 16.12 3.64 -5.94
C ARG A 157 17.45 3.70 -6.68
N THR A 158 18.10 2.55 -6.88
CA THR A 158 19.34 2.48 -7.65
C THR A 158 19.10 2.93 -9.10
N ALA A 159 18.03 2.42 -9.72
CA ALA A 159 17.65 2.83 -11.08
C ALA A 159 17.31 4.35 -11.17
N GLU A 160 16.65 4.90 -10.15
CA GLU A 160 16.38 6.34 -10.06
C GLU A 160 17.66 7.17 -9.92
N ILE A 161 18.60 6.71 -9.08
CA ILE A 161 19.90 7.34 -8.89
C ILE A 161 20.73 7.27 -10.19
N ASP A 162 20.76 6.10 -10.85
CA ASP A 162 21.47 5.90 -12.11
C ASP A 162 20.90 6.81 -13.22
N LEU A 163 19.57 6.90 -13.28
CA LEU A 163 18.90 7.81 -14.22
C LEU A 163 19.26 9.28 -13.95
N LYS A 164 19.21 9.68 -12.68
CA LYS A 164 19.58 11.04 -12.25
C LYS A 164 21.04 11.32 -12.53
N TYR A 165 21.93 10.39 -12.21
CA TYR A 165 23.36 10.51 -12.49
C TYR A 165 23.63 10.60 -13.99
N SER A 166 22.96 9.81 -14.83
CA SER A 166 23.07 9.87 -16.29
C SER A 166 22.56 11.20 -16.83
N GLN A 167 21.46 11.74 -16.29
CA GLN A 167 20.92 13.05 -16.64
C GLN A 167 21.89 14.18 -16.24
N ASP A 168 22.41 14.16 -15.00
CA ASP A 168 23.37 15.15 -14.50
C ASP A 168 24.70 15.11 -15.28
N THR A 169 25.18 13.91 -15.61
CA THR A 169 26.40 13.75 -16.45
C THR A 169 26.20 14.26 -17.87
N THR A 170 25.00 14.06 -18.42
CA THR A 170 24.64 14.56 -19.75
C THR A 170 24.55 16.08 -19.74
N LEU A 171 23.94 16.67 -18.74
CA LEU A 171 23.86 18.11 -18.52
C LEU A 171 25.25 18.72 -18.30
N MET A 172 26.14 18.04 -17.57
CA MET A 172 27.51 18.48 -17.32
C MET A 172 28.35 18.42 -18.60
N LYS A 173 28.24 17.35 -19.40
CA LYS A 173 28.88 17.24 -20.71
C LYS A 173 28.37 18.32 -21.66
N GLN A 174 27.08 18.63 -21.66
CA GLN A 174 26.53 19.73 -22.46
C GLN A 174 27.07 21.11 -22.01
N LYS A 175 27.17 21.33 -20.67
CA LYS A 175 27.80 22.57 -20.15
C LYS A 175 29.26 22.72 -20.57
N ILE A 176 30.04 21.66 -20.45
CA ILE A 176 31.45 21.64 -20.86
C ILE A 176 31.58 21.92 -22.39
N PHE A 177 30.71 21.27 -23.17
CA PHE A 177 30.67 21.48 -24.62
C PHE A 177 30.25 22.92 -24.97
N ILE A 178 29.24 23.47 -24.30
CA ILE A 178 28.84 24.88 -24.50
C ILE A 178 30.01 25.82 -24.14
N GLN A 179 30.65 25.54 -23.00
CA GLN A 179 31.78 26.35 -22.54
C GLN A 179 33.01 26.31 -23.52
N GLN A 180 33.26 25.12 -24.11
CA GLN A 180 34.29 24.99 -25.17
C GLN A 180 33.91 25.78 -26.42
N LYS A 181 32.63 25.74 -26.83
CA LYS A 181 32.13 26.48 -27.97
C LYS A 181 32.14 28.01 -27.75
N GLU A 182 31.80 28.45 -26.57
CA GLU A 182 31.94 29.85 -26.17
C GLU A 182 33.40 30.32 -26.23
N ASN A 183 34.34 29.49 -25.77
CA ASN A 183 35.76 29.78 -25.82
C ASN A 183 36.30 29.81 -27.28
N GLU A 184 35.86 28.89 -28.17
CA GLU A 184 36.18 28.91 -29.59
C GLU A 184 35.67 30.18 -30.29
N VAL A 185 34.44 30.61 -29.97
CA VAL A 185 33.84 31.85 -30.51
C VAL A 185 34.59 33.08 -30.00
N LEU A 186 34.95 33.11 -28.70
CA LEU A 186 35.78 34.16 -28.13
C LEU A 186 37.17 34.25 -28.80
N ALA A 187 37.75 33.11 -29.16
CA ALA A 187 39.04 33.05 -29.84
C ALA A 187 38.98 33.50 -31.33
N LEU A 188 37.81 33.31 -31.95
CA LEU A 188 37.58 33.70 -33.37
C LEU A 188 37.18 35.18 -33.55
N ASN A 189 37.07 35.92 -32.48
CA ASN A 189 36.36 37.17 -32.39
C ASN A 189 37.20 38.42 -32.71
N GLN A 190 37.55 38.62 -33.97
CA GLN A 190 38.11 39.93 -34.44
C GLN A 190 37.26 40.64 -35.49
N THR A 191 36.13 40.19 -35.86
CA THR A 191 35.28 40.83 -36.86
C THR A 191 33.84 41.04 -36.41
N LEU A 192 33.28 42.21 -36.73
CA LEU A 192 31.91 42.64 -36.33
C LEU A 192 30.83 41.65 -36.76
N TYR A 193 31.03 40.91 -37.84
CA TYR A 193 30.12 39.89 -38.35
C TYR A 193 30.04 38.66 -37.45
N LEU A 194 31.13 38.27 -36.82
CA LEU A 194 31.14 37.16 -35.87
C LEU A 194 30.38 37.53 -34.59
N TRP A 195 30.44 38.79 -34.14
CA TRP A 195 29.67 39.25 -33.00
C TRP A 195 28.16 39.19 -33.25
N MET A 196 27.68 39.65 -34.42
CA MET A 196 26.26 39.55 -34.78
C MET A 196 25.81 38.08 -34.90
N PHE A 197 26.65 37.23 -35.50
CA PHE A 197 26.39 35.81 -35.61
C PHE A 197 26.44 35.13 -34.23
N ALA A 198 27.38 35.49 -33.36
CA ALA A 198 27.47 35.04 -32.00
C ALA A 198 26.23 35.48 -31.17
N CYS A 199 25.77 36.73 -31.32
CA CYS A 199 24.53 37.17 -30.66
C CYS A 199 23.30 36.40 -31.14
N ILE A 200 23.19 36.10 -32.44
CA ILE A 200 22.07 35.27 -32.97
C ILE A 200 22.18 33.83 -32.46
N CYS A 201 23.37 33.25 -32.38
CA CYS A 201 23.58 31.92 -31.83
C CYS A 201 23.28 31.86 -30.33
N ILE A 202 23.67 32.88 -29.55
CA ILE A 202 23.35 32.99 -28.11
C ILE A 202 21.84 33.09 -27.89
N LEU A 203 21.13 33.89 -28.71
CA LEU A 203 19.68 34.02 -28.67
C LEU A 203 18.99 32.69 -29.04
N GLY A 204 19.48 32.03 -30.12
CA GLY A 204 18.98 30.72 -30.53
C GLY A 204 19.16 29.64 -29.43
N LEU A 205 20.32 29.62 -28.76
CA LEU A 205 20.61 28.73 -27.64
C LEU A 205 19.76 29.05 -26.40
N ALA A 206 19.58 30.36 -26.10
CA ALA A 206 18.75 30.75 -24.96
C ALA A 206 17.26 30.31 -25.13
N VAL A 207 16.72 30.49 -26.35
CA VAL A 207 15.37 30.03 -26.72
C VAL A 207 15.32 28.51 -26.71
N PHE A 208 16.34 27.83 -27.21
CA PHE A 208 16.40 26.36 -27.16
C PHE A 208 16.49 25.85 -25.74
N VAL A 209 17.34 26.44 -24.90
CA VAL A 209 17.46 26.08 -23.47
C VAL A 209 16.15 26.40 -22.73
N TYR A 210 15.52 27.53 -23.06
CA TYR A 210 14.22 27.90 -22.47
C TYR A 210 13.13 26.88 -22.84
N THR A 211 13.01 26.53 -24.13
CA THR A 211 12.01 25.57 -24.62
C THR A 211 12.36 24.17 -24.15
N TYR A 212 13.63 23.76 -24.10
CA TYR A 212 14.11 22.50 -23.58
C TYR A 212 13.86 22.37 -22.07
N ASN A 213 14.21 23.40 -21.29
CA ASN A 213 13.94 23.42 -19.84
C ASN A 213 12.45 23.43 -19.51
N LYS A 214 11.64 24.16 -20.31
CA LYS A 214 10.18 24.14 -20.19
C LYS A 214 9.63 22.73 -20.47
N ARG A 215 10.15 22.05 -21.49
CA ARG A 215 9.76 20.69 -21.86
C ARG A 215 10.24 19.66 -20.83
N GLN A 216 11.47 19.80 -20.31
CA GLN A 216 12.01 18.93 -19.25
C GLN A 216 11.25 19.11 -17.92
N ARG A 217 10.98 20.36 -17.53
CA ARG A 217 10.14 20.63 -16.33
C ARG A 217 8.75 20.06 -16.49
N PHE A 218 8.16 20.18 -17.67
CA PHE A 218 6.85 19.60 -17.97
C PHE A 218 6.89 18.07 -17.91
N LEU A 219 7.90 17.42 -18.49
CA LEU A 219 8.07 15.97 -18.45
C LEU A 219 8.35 15.45 -17.04
N LEU A 220 9.14 16.17 -16.24
CA LEU A 220 9.39 15.84 -14.83
C LEU A 220 8.13 16.00 -13.99
N GLN A 221 7.35 17.07 -14.22
CA GLN A 221 6.05 17.25 -13.55
C GLN A 221 5.06 16.15 -13.94
N MET A 222 4.96 15.80 -15.23
CA MET A 222 4.10 14.70 -15.70
C MET A 222 4.52 13.35 -15.10
N ARG A 223 5.84 13.05 -15.06
CA ARG A 223 6.35 11.82 -14.43
C ARG A 223 6.11 11.81 -12.93
N SER A 224 6.35 12.91 -12.24
CA SER A 224 6.07 13.08 -10.83
C SER A 224 4.57 12.92 -10.52
N GLN A 225 3.70 13.55 -11.31
CA GLN A 225 2.24 13.41 -11.16
C GLN A 225 1.78 11.99 -11.47
N ASN A 226 2.31 11.35 -12.51
CA ASN A 226 2.00 9.96 -12.83
C ASN A 226 2.50 9.01 -11.73
N MET A 227 3.69 9.24 -11.19
CA MET A 227 4.23 8.46 -10.08
C MET A 227 3.39 8.64 -8.80
N ILE A 228 3.00 9.90 -8.49
CA ILE A 228 2.10 10.19 -7.36
C ILE A 228 0.72 9.55 -7.60
N ALA A 229 0.21 9.61 -8.84
CA ALA A 229 -1.06 8.97 -9.19
C ALA A 229 -0.97 7.44 -9.07
N THR A 230 0.13 6.85 -9.56
CA THR A 230 0.37 5.40 -9.42
C THR A 230 0.52 5.00 -7.96
N LEU A 231 1.31 5.74 -7.16
CA LEU A 231 1.47 5.51 -5.72
C LEU A 231 0.15 5.71 -4.96
N ARG A 232 -0.67 6.69 -5.36
CA ARG A 232 -2.02 6.87 -4.80
C ARG A 232 -2.95 5.72 -5.18
N MET A 233 -2.93 5.28 -6.44
CA MET A 233 -3.71 4.13 -6.92
C MET A 233 -3.26 2.84 -6.23
N GLU A 234 -1.96 2.62 -6.11
CA GLU A 234 -1.39 1.46 -5.42
C GLU A 234 -1.69 1.50 -3.91
N ASN A 235 -1.60 2.68 -3.29
CA ASN A 235 -1.97 2.89 -1.89
C ASN A 235 -3.48 2.71 -1.67
N ILE A 236 -4.34 3.20 -2.58
CA ILE A 236 -5.79 2.97 -2.55
C ILE A 236 -6.07 1.48 -2.76
N ARG A 237 -5.43 0.84 -3.74
CA ARG A 237 -5.56 -0.60 -3.98
C ARG A 237 -5.12 -1.43 -2.77
N ASN A 238 -3.99 -1.09 -2.16
CA ASN A 238 -3.48 -1.77 -0.97
C ASN A 238 -4.33 -1.50 0.28
N ARG A 239 -5.02 -0.36 0.34
CA ARG A 239 -5.93 0.00 1.44
C ARG A 239 -7.33 -0.59 1.30
N VAL A 240 -7.87 -0.54 0.08
CA VAL A 240 -9.21 -1.07 -0.20
C VAL A 240 -9.23 -2.59 -0.19
N SER A 241 -8.22 -3.19 -0.81
CA SER A 241 -8.14 -4.63 -0.99
C SER A 241 -8.06 -5.43 0.32
N PRO A 242 -7.18 -5.09 1.29
CA PRO A 242 -7.15 -5.76 2.58
C PRO A 242 -8.46 -5.64 3.36
N HIS A 243 -9.01 -4.46 3.46
CA HIS A 243 -10.26 -4.20 4.20
C HIS A 243 -11.49 -4.88 3.58
N PHE A 244 -11.53 -4.94 2.26
CA PHE A 244 -12.58 -5.62 1.52
C PHE A 244 -12.53 -7.13 1.77
N ILE A 245 -11.31 -7.71 1.77
CA ILE A 245 -11.12 -9.14 2.07
C ILE A 245 -11.52 -9.47 3.51
N PHE A 246 -11.17 -8.62 4.48
CA PHE A 246 -11.59 -8.80 5.87
C PHE A 246 -13.12 -8.81 6.04
N ASN A 247 -13.81 -7.96 5.34
CA ASN A 247 -15.26 -7.87 5.42
C ASN A 247 -15.95 -9.09 4.77
N ILE A 248 -15.43 -9.58 3.64
CA ILE A 248 -15.94 -10.79 3.01
C ILE A 248 -15.61 -12.01 3.88
N LEU A 249 -14.40 -12.12 4.40
CA LEU A 249 -13.98 -13.22 5.24
C LEU A 249 -14.78 -13.30 6.55
N ASN A 250 -15.09 -12.17 7.19
CA ASN A 250 -15.95 -12.14 8.39
C ASN A 250 -17.41 -12.50 8.08
N ARG A 251 -17.91 -12.14 6.92
CA ARG A 251 -19.27 -12.47 6.49
C ARG A 251 -19.42 -13.97 6.15
N GLU A 252 -18.42 -14.55 5.47
CA GLU A 252 -18.40 -15.99 5.14
C GLU A 252 -18.28 -16.89 6.39
N MET A 253 -17.61 -16.40 7.44
CA MET A 253 -17.43 -17.19 8.68
C MET A 253 -18.71 -17.44 9.48
N GLY A 254 -19.76 -16.65 9.26
CA GLY A 254 -21.08 -16.88 9.88
C GLY A 254 -21.81 -18.12 9.34
N ASN A 255 -21.36 -18.69 8.22
CA ASN A 255 -22.05 -19.77 7.51
C ASN A 255 -21.38 -21.16 7.62
N TYR A 256 -20.20 -21.26 8.30
CA TYR A 256 -19.43 -22.52 8.36
C TYR A 256 -19.36 -23.15 9.74
N THR A 257 -19.10 -24.46 9.76
CA THR A 257 -18.98 -25.27 10.98
C THR A 257 -17.69 -24.96 11.76
N ASP A 258 -17.70 -25.23 13.10
CA ASP A 258 -16.61 -24.80 14.01
C ASP A 258 -15.18 -25.24 13.65
N GLU A 259 -15.00 -26.28 12.84
CA GLU A 259 -13.69 -26.78 12.41
C GLU A 259 -13.06 -25.97 11.24
N GLN A 260 -13.89 -25.43 10.37
CA GLN A 260 -13.47 -24.61 9.21
C GLN A 260 -13.17 -23.15 9.61
N VAL A 261 -13.78 -22.65 10.69
CA VAL A 261 -13.58 -21.30 11.26
C VAL A 261 -12.18 -21.14 11.88
N GLY A 262 -11.53 -22.22 12.33
CA GLY A 262 -10.16 -22.20 12.86
C GLY A 262 -9.08 -21.81 11.83
N ASN A 263 -9.17 -22.35 10.63
CA ASN A 263 -8.23 -22.04 9.53
C ASN A 263 -8.42 -20.61 8.98
N MET A 264 -9.66 -20.14 8.93
CA MET A 264 -9.99 -18.77 8.51
C MET A 264 -9.51 -17.71 9.51
N ARG A 265 -9.50 -17.97 10.81
CA ARG A 265 -8.93 -17.08 11.84
C ARG A 265 -7.41 -16.93 11.72
N GLY A 266 -6.67 -17.99 11.34
CA GLY A 266 -5.25 -17.94 11.01
C GLY A 266 -4.96 -16.98 9.84
N LEU A 267 -5.80 -17.06 8.82
CA LEU A 267 -5.74 -16.22 7.62
C LEU A 267 -5.99 -14.73 7.93
N VAL A 268 -7.01 -14.43 8.74
CA VAL A 268 -7.36 -13.07 9.20
C VAL A 268 -6.24 -12.48 10.06
N LYS A 269 -5.58 -13.27 10.90
CA LYS A 269 -4.45 -12.85 11.74
C LYS A 269 -3.19 -12.51 10.93
N LEU A 270 -2.92 -13.27 9.89
CA LEU A 270 -1.81 -13.03 8.95
C LEU A 270 -1.98 -11.74 8.13
N MET A 271 -3.19 -11.49 7.65
CA MET A 271 -3.48 -10.27 6.87
C MET A 271 -3.36 -9.01 7.73
N ARG A 272 -3.77 -9.04 9.00
CA ARG A 272 -3.61 -7.91 9.92
C ARG A 272 -2.14 -7.57 10.16
N ARG A 273 -1.28 -8.57 10.32
CA ARG A 273 0.16 -8.37 10.49
C ARG A 273 0.83 -7.70 9.29
N ASN A 274 0.39 -8.00 8.07
CA ASN A 274 0.89 -7.35 6.85
C ASN A 274 0.43 -5.88 6.73
N LEU A 275 -0.75 -5.52 7.22
CA LEU A 275 -1.21 -4.13 7.26
C LEU A 275 -0.41 -3.31 8.27
N GLU A 276 -0.16 -3.81 9.46
CA GLU A 276 0.62 -3.13 10.50
C GLU A 276 2.09 -2.87 10.08
N LEU A 277 2.68 -3.75 9.26
CA LEU A 277 4.04 -3.58 8.73
C LEU A 277 4.11 -2.57 7.58
N THR A 278 3.06 -2.51 6.75
CA THR A 278 2.96 -1.46 5.72
C THR A 278 2.82 -0.08 6.35
N GLU A 279 2.20 -0.01 7.51
CA GLU A 279 2.04 1.20 8.30
C GLU A 279 3.37 1.69 8.88
N GLN A 280 4.20 0.82 9.44
CA GLN A 280 5.51 1.16 9.97
C GLN A 280 6.48 1.66 8.88
N LEU A 281 6.35 1.17 7.66
CA LEU A 281 7.19 1.59 6.52
C LEU A 281 6.77 2.95 5.93
N CYS A 282 5.50 3.35 6.07
CA CYS A 282 5.03 4.68 5.65
C CYS A 282 5.33 5.79 6.67
N VAL A 283 5.62 5.47 7.93
CA VAL A 283 5.95 6.44 8.99
C VAL A 283 7.44 6.81 8.98
N THR A 284 8.29 5.99 8.35
CA THR A 284 9.76 6.21 8.29
C THR A 284 10.23 6.88 6.99
N MET A 285 9.33 7.30 6.08
CA MET A 285 9.58 8.20 4.95
C MET A 285 8.97 9.57 5.20
#